data_f02653f23ebc7d936e0ef353f2177387
#
_entry.id   f02653f23ebc7d936e0ef353f2177387
#
_cell.length_a   1.000
_cell.length_b   1.000
_cell.length_c   1.000
_cell.angle_alpha   90.00
_cell.angle_beta   90.00
_cell.angle_gamma   90.00
#
_symmetry.space_group_name_H-M   'P 1'
#
loop_
_entity.id
_entity.type
_entity.pdbx_description
1 polymer ?
#
loop_
_entity_poly.entity_id
_entity_poly.type
_entity_poly.pdbx_seq_one_letter_code
_entity_poly.pdbx_strand_id
1 'polypeptide(L)'
;MDRVAVSPQTNTPAPDQGAVYGANPLPVWLLLAGNVVMVCSLWLLGAGGMVAKLILLVFWLLMIAGFGRRLQFSGVALCRVLLLGGLIALVGTGNGAGPEKLRLIGNLMMLPVGLVAGMMIGRACLSIMMPSLIMYLPLSSSFYATHEGMRLNHPFLFLGLFALCSVTLWRGGKVLTGVAALAVLLSQTRIAVLAMMINLAGRIRLSSIWTWMVGSCVIAATAWVVADHLPRLLMTHGSGRLSFWRDFADMWVAAPMTQKWLGFGAGAVEDILSGYASFTSFGALHNDHFRMLFETGIIGAGIWAVGWFLMIWTVRHSRLSVCILLSVMVTMVTDNSLNYGHYLMCCGIAAGIAARGNAQHG
;
A
#
# COMPACT_ATOMS: atom_id res chain seq x y z
N MET A 1 15.31 -42.13 54.98
CA MET A 1 13.92 -41.60 54.83
C MET A 1 14.04 -40.07 54.84
N ASP A 2 14.43 -39.52 53.70
CA ASP A 2 14.59 -38.04 53.54
C ASP A 2 13.33 -37.46 52.96
N ARG A 3 12.68 -36.56 53.73
CA ARG A 3 11.53 -35.80 53.30
C ARG A 3 11.98 -34.65 52.41
N VAL A 4 11.71 -34.74 51.10
CA VAL A 4 11.87 -33.63 50.17
C VAL A 4 10.82 -32.57 50.51
N ALA A 5 11.26 -31.43 50.97
CA ALA A 5 10.42 -30.25 51.22
C ALA A 5 10.01 -29.66 49.84
N VAL A 6 8.69 -29.77 49.52
CA VAL A 6 8.12 -29.09 48.37
C VAL A 6 7.97 -27.60 48.69
N SER A 7 8.75 -26.75 48.01
CA SER A 7 8.66 -25.30 48.09
C SER A 7 7.28 -24.83 47.53
N PRO A 8 6.54 -23.96 48.22
CA PRO A 8 5.29 -23.43 47.70
C PRO A 8 5.58 -22.53 46.47
N GLN A 9 5.04 -22.94 45.32
CA GLN A 9 4.99 -22.07 44.14
C GLN A 9 4.19 -20.82 44.50
N THR A 10 4.88 -19.69 44.64
CA THR A 10 4.22 -18.36 44.67
C THR A 10 3.57 -18.11 43.33
N ASN A 11 2.22 -18.24 43.29
CA ASN A 11 1.41 -17.76 42.18
C ASN A 11 1.59 -16.24 42.06
N THR A 12 2.61 -15.79 41.38
CA THR A 12 2.69 -14.42 40.89
C THR A 12 1.57 -14.26 39.87
N PRO A 13 0.60 -13.34 40.10
CA PRO A 13 -0.44 -13.09 39.13
C PRO A 13 0.24 -12.69 37.81
N ALA A 14 -0.21 -13.32 36.72
CA ALA A 14 0.25 -12.99 35.38
C ALA A 14 0.13 -11.48 35.18
N PRO A 15 1.19 -10.81 34.67
CA PRO A 15 1.15 -9.37 34.49
C PRO A 15 -0.08 -8.99 33.66
N ASP A 16 -0.86 -8.08 34.21
CA ASP A 16 -2.12 -7.58 33.64
C ASP A 16 -1.87 -7.15 32.19
N GLN A 17 -2.31 -7.96 31.22
CA GLN A 17 -2.13 -7.72 29.78
C GLN A 17 -2.83 -6.40 29.33
N GLY A 18 -3.62 -5.76 30.18
CA GLY A 18 -4.24 -4.47 29.95
C GLY A 18 -3.26 -3.27 30.04
N ALA A 19 -2.21 -3.39 30.85
CA ALA A 19 -1.29 -2.28 31.15
C ALA A 19 -0.25 -2.00 30.03
N VAL A 20 0.02 -2.96 29.14
CA VAL A 20 1.07 -2.84 28.09
C VAL A 20 0.64 -1.96 26.90
N TYR A 21 -0.61 -1.55 26.83
CA TYR A 21 -1.15 -0.75 25.73
C TYR A 21 -1.41 0.73 26.08
N GLY A 22 -0.75 1.24 27.09
CA GLY A 22 -0.72 2.67 27.42
C GLY A 22 0.00 3.50 26.35
N ALA A 23 -0.48 3.46 25.10
CA ALA A 23 -0.17 4.52 24.16
C ALA A 23 -0.78 5.80 24.76
N ASN A 24 0.06 6.79 25.11
CA ASN A 24 -0.44 8.09 25.44
C ASN A 24 -1.44 8.50 24.36
N PRO A 25 -2.71 8.73 24.68
CA PRO A 25 -3.69 9.14 23.69
C PRO A 25 -3.16 10.39 22.99
N LEU A 26 -3.30 10.44 21.66
CA LEU A 26 -2.97 11.67 20.93
C LEU A 26 -3.77 12.83 21.54
N PRO A 27 -3.16 14.01 21.70
CA PRO A 27 -3.91 15.19 22.11
C PRO A 27 -5.14 15.39 21.22
N VAL A 28 -6.26 15.76 21.84
CA VAL A 28 -7.56 15.90 21.12
C VAL A 28 -7.44 16.84 19.92
N TRP A 29 -6.68 17.92 20.05
CA TRP A 29 -6.47 18.86 18.94
C TRP A 29 -5.73 18.24 17.75
N LEU A 30 -4.80 17.28 17.95
CA LEU A 30 -4.15 16.55 16.87
C LEU A 30 -5.10 15.57 16.18
N LEU A 31 -5.98 14.92 16.94
CA LEU A 31 -7.03 14.06 16.37
C LEU A 31 -7.99 14.89 15.52
N LEU A 32 -8.41 16.06 16.01
CA LEU A 32 -9.26 16.97 15.25
C LEU A 32 -8.56 17.48 13.98
N ALA A 33 -7.33 17.99 14.10
CA ALA A 33 -6.56 18.44 12.94
C ALA A 33 -6.38 17.34 11.90
N GLY A 34 -6.07 16.12 12.33
CA GLY A 34 -5.92 14.98 11.44
C GLY A 34 -7.22 14.60 10.71
N ASN A 35 -8.36 14.62 11.42
CA ASN A 35 -9.66 14.38 10.79
C ASN A 35 -10.04 15.49 9.81
N VAL A 36 -9.74 16.76 10.12
CA VAL A 36 -9.93 17.88 9.20
C VAL A 36 -9.08 17.69 7.94
N VAL A 37 -7.81 17.31 8.09
CA VAL A 37 -6.93 17.00 6.94
C VAL A 37 -7.52 15.87 6.09
N MET A 38 -8.04 14.82 6.70
CA MET A 38 -8.68 13.72 5.97
C MET A 38 -9.94 14.17 5.22
N VAL A 39 -10.79 14.97 5.85
CA VAL A 39 -11.98 15.54 5.19
C VAL A 39 -11.56 16.44 4.04
N CYS A 40 -10.63 17.36 4.24
CA CYS A 40 -10.15 18.24 3.18
C CYS A 40 -9.56 17.45 2.01
N SER A 41 -8.73 16.45 2.28
CA SER A 41 -8.05 15.70 1.23
C SER A 41 -8.97 14.75 0.45
N LEU A 42 -9.96 14.14 1.12
CA LEU A 42 -10.89 13.18 0.47
C LEU A 42 -12.06 13.88 -0.21
N TRP A 43 -12.68 14.84 0.48
CA TRP A 43 -13.98 15.38 0.11
C TRP A 43 -13.91 16.72 -0.63
N LEU A 44 -13.09 17.65 -0.15
CA LEU A 44 -13.04 18.99 -0.70
C LEU A 44 -12.11 19.08 -1.92
N LEU A 45 -10.96 18.39 -1.88
CA LEU A 45 -9.94 18.47 -2.92
C LEU A 45 -9.95 17.24 -3.86
N GLY A 46 -10.68 16.19 -3.48
CA GLY A 46 -10.72 14.92 -4.21
C GLY A 46 -9.44 14.08 -4.03
N ALA A 47 -9.62 12.81 -3.68
CA ALA A 47 -8.53 11.89 -3.31
C ALA A 47 -7.41 11.73 -4.37
N GLY A 48 -7.69 12.00 -5.64
CA GLY A 48 -6.71 11.92 -6.75
C GLY A 48 -5.86 13.18 -6.93
N GLY A 49 -6.27 14.31 -6.33
CA GLY A 49 -5.64 15.61 -6.54
C GLY A 49 -4.23 15.71 -5.94
N MET A 50 -3.34 16.44 -6.60
CA MET A 50 -1.96 16.67 -6.11
C MET A 50 -1.95 17.41 -4.77
N VAL A 51 -2.80 18.44 -4.63
CA VAL A 51 -2.89 19.24 -3.39
C VAL A 51 -3.39 18.39 -2.23
N ALA A 52 -4.38 17.52 -2.46
CA ALA A 52 -4.90 16.58 -1.47
C ALA A 52 -3.79 15.68 -0.91
N LYS A 53 -2.97 15.13 -1.80
CA LYS A 53 -1.84 14.26 -1.45
C LYS A 53 -0.76 15.02 -0.69
N LEU A 54 -0.44 16.24 -1.13
CA LEU A 54 0.57 17.07 -0.48
C LEU A 54 0.16 17.41 0.96
N ILE A 55 -1.08 17.83 1.18
CA ILE A 55 -1.62 18.12 2.53
C ILE A 55 -1.53 16.89 3.41
N LEU A 56 -1.95 15.72 2.89
CA LEU A 56 -1.89 14.47 3.62
C LEU A 56 -0.44 14.10 3.98
N LEU A 57 0.49 14.21 3.02
CA LEU A 57 1.89 13.89 3.21
C LEU A 57 2.54 14.82 4.25
N VAL A 58 2.36 16.12 4.12
CA VAL A 58 2.89 17.13 5.05
C VAL A 58 2.37 16.90 6.47
N PHE A 59 1.06 16.64 6.61
CA PHE A 59 0.48 16.35 7.91
C PHE A 59 1.17 15.15 8.58
N TRP A 60 1.34 14.03 7.88
CA TRP A 60 1.97 12.85 8.46
C TRP A 60 3.46 13.04 8.72
N LEU A 61 4.18 13.80 7.88
CA LEU A 61 5.57 14.17 8.16
C LEU A 61 5.71 15.01 9.43
N LEU A 62 4.81 15.98 9.65
CA LEU A 62 4.78 16.78 10.89
C LEU A 62 4.43 15.90 12.10
N MET A 63 3.49 14.97 11.96
CA MET A 63 3.17 13.99 13.00
C MET A 63 4.39 13.14 13.36
N ILE A 64 5.11 12.63 12.38
CA ILE A 64 6.34 11.86 12.56
C ILE A 64 7.40 12.73 13.26
N ALA A 65 7.62 13.96 12.82
CA ALA A 65 8.60 14.87 13.42
C ALA A 65 8.25 15.20 14.89
N GLY A 66 6.98 15.44 15.19
CA GLY A 66 6.51 15.73 16.57
C GLY A 66 6.65 14.54 17.53
N PHE A 67 6.47 13.31 17.02
CA PHE A 67 6.59 12.09 17.82
C PHE A 67 7.95 11.39 17.68
N GLY A 68 8.82 11.86 16.76
CA GLY A 68 10.06 11.21 16.32
C GLY A 68 11.18 11.13 17.35
N ARG A 69 11.11 11.89 18.42
CA ARG A 69 12.12 11.87 19.50
C ARG A 69 12.30 10.50 20.20
N ARG A 70 11.45 9.52 19.88
CA ARG A 70 11.50 8.16 20.40
C ARG A 70 12.03 7.13 19.41
N LEU A 71 12.38 7.53 18.17
CA LEU A 71 12.96 6.62 17.18
C LEU A 71 14.44 6.43 17.44
N GLN A 72 14.81 5.22 17.82
CA GLN A 72 16.16 4.73 17.57
C GLN A 72 16.25 4.42 16.07
N PHE A 73 16.88 5.30 15.30
CA PHE A 73 17.17 5.05 13.88
C PHE A 73 18.11 3.85 13.78
N SER A 74 17.58 2.70 13.37
CA SER A 74 18.44 1.58 12.98
C SER A 74 19.17 1.96 11.68
N GLY A 75 20.40 1.43 11.46
CA GLY A 75 21.15 1.67 10.21
C GLY A 75 20.35 1.33 8.94
N VAL A 76 19.41 0.38 9.06
CA VAL A 76 18.49 -0.03 7.99
C VAL A 76 17.49 1.08 7.65
N ALA A 77 16.98 1.82 8.65
CA ALA A 77 16.08 2.95 8.40
C ALA A 77 16.81 4.11 7.69
N LEU A 78 18.07 4.34 8.05
CA LEU A 78 18.91 5.33 7.39
C LEU A 78 19.18 4.98 5.92
N CYS A 79 19.54 3.73 5.64
CA CYS A 79 19.72 3.25 4.26
C CYS A 79 18.48 3.43 3.41
N ARG A 80 17.27 3.20 3.96
CA ARG A 80 16.01 3.42 3.24
C ARG A 80 15.75 4.87 2.92
N VAL A 81 15.97 5.75 3.90
CA VAL A 81 15.83 7.19 3.68
C VAL A 81 16.80 7.66 2.61
N LEU A 82 18.05 7.18 2.62
CA LEU A 82 19.05 7.51 1.62
C LEU A 82 18.68 6.97 0.23
N LEU A 83 18.18 5.74 0.13
CA LEU A 83 17.74 5.16 -1.14
C LEU A 83 16.50 5.87 -1.71
N LEU A 84 15.52 6.15 -0.88
CA LEU A 84 14.35 6.94 -1.29
C LEU A 84 14.75 8.37 -1.66
N GLY A 85 15.65 8.97 -0.88
CA GLY A 85 16.23 10.29 -1.19
C GLY A 85 16.99 10.28 -2.52
N GLY A 86 17.75 9.23 -2.80
CA GLY A 86 18.45 9.03 -4.07
C GLY A 86 17.49 8.90 -5.26
N LEU A 87 16.42 8.13 -5.11
CA LEU A 87 15.37 8.02 -6.13
C LEU A 87 14.68 9.37 -6.37
N ILE A 88 14.36 10.10 -5.32
CA ILE A 88 13.78 11.45 -5.39
C ILE A 88 14.72 12.40 -6.12
N ALA A 89 16.01 12.39 -5.77
CA ALA A 89 17.02 13.23 -6.43
C ALA A 89 17.15 12.87 -7.91
N LEU A 90 17.17 11.57 -8.25
CA LEU A 90 17.23 11.10 -9.63
C LEU A 90 16.02 11.56 -10.44
N VAL A 91 14.82 11.46 -9.90
CA VAL A 91 13.59 11.98 -10.52
C VAL A 91 13.66 13.50 -10.65
N GLY A 92 14.27 14.19 -9.67
CA GLY A 92 14.48 15.64 -9.68
C GLY A 92 15.40 16.13 -10.79
N THR A 93 16.38 15.32 -11.20
CA THR A 93 17.37 15.67 -12.24
C THR A 93 16.91 15.31 -13.66
N GLY A 94 15.88 14.45 -13.83
CA GLY A 94 15.35 14.04 -15.14
C GLY A 94 14.68 15.18 -15.92
N ASN A 95 14.51 14.96 -17.22
CA ASN A 95 13.76 15.84 -18.11
C ASN A 95 12.27 15.74 -17.82
N GLY A 96 11.61 16.60 -17.28
CA GLY A 96 10.18 16.57 -17.00
C GLY A 96 9.70 17.89 -16.40
N ALA A 97 8.43 18.21 -16.54
CA ALA A 97 7.85 19.39 -15.94
C ALA A 97 7.93 19.33 -14.40
N GLY A 98 8.19 20.46 -13.75
CA GLY A 98 8.32 20.57 -12.30
C GLY A 98 7.12 19.98 -11.54
N PRO A 99 5.87 20.24 -11.95
CA PRO A 99 4.67 19.67 -11.33
C PRO A 99 4.63 18.13 -11.37
N GLU A 100 5.03 17.49 -12.47
CA GLU A 100 5.03 16.05 -12.62
C GLU A 100 6.11 15.37 -11.75
N LYS A 101 7.27 16.00 -11.63
CA LYS A 101 8.32 15.56 -10.68
C LYS A 101 7.80 15.59 -9.24
N LEU A 102 7.16 16.69 -8.84
CA LEU A 102 6.59 16.83 -7.50
C LEU A 102 5.47 15.80 -7.24
N ARG A 103 4.65 15.54 -8.24
CA ARG A 103 3.59 14.53 -8.20
C ARG A 103 4.17 13.13 -8.00
N LEU A 104 5.21 12.76 -8.76
CA LEU A 104 5.85 11.46 -8.65
C LEU A 104 6.53 11.29 -7.28
N ILE A 105 7.28 12.29 -6.82
CA ILE A 105 7.91 12.30 -5.49
C ILE A 105 6.85 12.13 -4.39
N GLY A 106 5.77 12.91 -4.44
CA GLY A 106 4.68 12.82 -3.48
C GLY A 106 4.05 11.42 -3.44
N ASN A 107 3.81 10.82 -4.60
CA ASN A 107 3.26 9.47 -4.70
C ASN A 107 4.21 8.41 -4.11
N LEU A 108 5.51 8.51 -4.41
CA LEU A 108 6.53 7.59 -3.89
C LEU A 108 6.67 7.67 -2.37
N MET A 109 6.46 8.84 -1.77
CA MET A 109 6.61 9.05 -0.33
C MET A 109 5.40 8.55 0.49
N MET A 110 4.21 8.37 -0.10
CA MET A 110 2.99 8.02 0.65
C MET A 110 3.12 6.73 1.45
N LEU A 111 3.58 5.67 0.83
CA LEU A 111 3.70 4.35 1.48
C LEU A 111 4.77 4.34 2.57
N PRO A 112 6.03 4.81 2.34
CA PRO A 112 7.07 4.86 3.37
C PRO A 112 6.69 5.75 4.56
N VAL A 113 6.10 6.92 4.31
CA VAL A 113 5.65 7.83 5.37
C VAL A 113 4.54 7.18 6.20
N GLY A 114 3.57 6.53 5.54
CA GLY A 114 2.54 5.75 6.22
C GLY A 114 3.13 4.63 7.09
N LEU A 115 4.11 3.89 6.56
CA LEU A 115 4.80 2.82 7.29
C LEU A 115 5.47 3.35 8.56
N VAL A 116 6.22 4.44 8.44
CA VAL A 116 6.89 5.08 9.59
C VAL A 116 5.86 5.62 10.58
N ALA A 117 4.79 6.30 10.13
CA ALA A 117 3.72 6.79 10.99
C ALA A 117 3.06 5.63 11.78
N GLY A 118 2.74 4.53 11.11
CA GLY A 118 2.17 3.34 11.75
C GLY A 118 3.11 2.72 12.80
N MET A 119 4.41 2.64 12.52
CA MET A 119 5.42 2.13 13.46
C MET A 119 5.59 3.04 14.68
N MET A 120 5.57 4.36 14.49
CA MET A 120 5.83 5.33 15.55
C MET A 120 4.62 5.64 16.42
N ILE A 121 3.53 6.02 15.75
CA ILE A 121 2.31 6.50 16.39
C ILE A 121 1.41 5.32 16.75
N GLY A 122 1.47 4.25 15.93
CA GLY A 122 0.71 3.03 16.17
C GLY A 122 -0.79 3.21 15.91
N ARG A 123 -1.63 2.58 16.76
CA ARG A 123 -3.08 2.53 16.56
C ARG A 123 -3.80 3.87 16.60
N ALA A 124 -3.20 4.90 17.19
CA ALA A 124 -3.79 6.23 17.18
C ALA A 124 -3.96 6.80 15.76
N CYS A 125 -3.16 6.32 14.77
CA CYS A 125 -3.36 6.64 13.37
C CYS A 125 -4.75 6.23 12.85
N LEU A 126 -5.33 5.15 13.39
CA LEU A 126 -6.65 4.66 12.98
C LEU A 126 -7.76 5.68 13.29
N SER A 127 -7.66 6.38 14.43
CA SER A 127 -8.63 7.41 14.81
C SER A 127 -8.61 8.63 13.91
N ILE A 128 -7.55 8.81 13.12
CA ILE A 128 -7.43 9.87 12.11
C ILE A 128 -7.90 9.36 10.75
N MET A 129 -7.42 8.19 10.32
CA MET A 129 -7.65 7.72 8.95
C MET A 129 -9.05 7.11 8.75
N MET A 130 -9.53 6.32 9.72
CA MET A 130 -10.75 5.52 9.52
C MET A 130 -12.04 6.31 9.48
N PRO A 131 -12.31 7.33 10.32
CA PRO A 131 -13.62 7.98 10.35
C PRO A 131 -14.06 8.51 8.98
N SER A 132 -13.19 9.27 8.32
CA SER A 132 -13.51 9.84 6.99
C SER A 132 -13.65 8.77 5.91
N LEU A 133 -12.85 7.69 5.96
CA LEU A 133 -12.97 6.58 5.00
C LEU A 133 -14.26 5.78 5.19
N ILE A 134 -14.66 5.56 6.44
CA ILE A 134 -15.93 4.88 6.76
C ILE A 134 -17.11 5.70 6.25
N MET A 135 -17.11 7.02 6.48
CA MET A 135 -18.15 7.90 5.99
C MET A 135 -18.13 8.05 4.46
N TYR A 136 -16.96 7.96 3.83
CA TYR A 136 -16.83 8.03 2.39
C TYR A 136 -17.56 6.88 1.69
N LEU A 137 -17.56 5.70 2.28
CA LEU A 137 -18.19 4.51 1.72
C LEU A 137 -19.69 4.71 1.40
N PRO A 138 -20.56 5.11 2.35
CA PRO A 138 -21.98 5.32 2.06
C PRO A 138 -22.30 6.64 1.35
N LEU A 139 -21.48 7.70 1.50
CA LEU A 139 -21.84 9.04 1.06
C LEU A 139 -21.25 9.43 -0.30
N SER A 140 -20.11 8.87 -0.68
CA SER A 140 -19.40 9.23 -1.92
C SER A 140 -19.25 8.06 -2.88
N SER A 141 -19.51 6.82 -2.44
CA SER A 141 -19.51 5.67 -3.32
C SER A 141 -20.70 5.71 -4.25
N SER A 142 -20.45 5.41 -5.51
CA SER A 142 -21.49 5.27 -6.53
C SER A 142 -21.18 4.07 -7.40
N PHE A 143 -22.23 3.47 -7.94
CA PHE A 143 -22.08 2.44 -8.96
C PHE A 143 -22.00 3.10 -10.33
N TYR A 144 -21.12 2.58 -11.17
CA TYR A 144 -21.02 2.96 -12.58
C TYR A 144 -21.17 1.74 -13.48
N ALA A 145 -21.77 1.95 -14.65
CA ALA A 145 -21.95 0.89 -15.63
C ALA A 145 -20.66 0.62 -16.39
N THR A 146 -20.34 -0.64 -16.58
CA THR A 146 -19.26 -1.13 -17.45
C THR A 146 -19.83 -2.17 -18.41
N HIS A 147 -19.06 -2.59 -19.40
CA HIS A 147 -19.46 -3.70 -20.29
C HIS A 147 -19.69 -5.02 -19.55
N GLU A 148 -19.10 -5.19 -18.37
CA GLU A 148 -19.22 -6.39 -17.53
C GLU A 148 -20.26 -6.24 -16.40
N GLY A 149 -20.99 -5.11 -16.32
CA GLY A 149 -22.03 -4.85 -15.33
C GLY A 149 -21.80 -3.62 -14.47
N MET A 150 -22.55 -3.52 -13.38
CA MET A 150 -22.45 -2.39 -12.43
C MET A 150 -21.31 -2.64 -11.46
N ARG A 151 -20.41 -1.67 -11.31
CA ARG A 151 -19.25 -1.73 -10.40
C ARG A 151 -19.28 -0.58 -9.42
N LEU A 152 -18.87 -0.86 -8.17
CA LEU A 152 -18.63 0.17 -7.16
C LEU A 152 -17.33 0.90 -7.50
N ASN A 153 -17.37 2.25 -7.47
CA ASN A 153 -16.16 3.07 -7.69
C ASN A 153 -15.19 2.99 -6.49
N HIS A 154 -14.00 3.55 -6.68
CA HIS A 154 -12.94 3.69 -5.64
C HIS A 154 -12.42 2.38 -5.00
N PRO A 155 -12.12 1.31 -5.77
CA PRO A 155 -11.68 0.01 -5.24
C PRO A 155 -10.46 0.12 -4.31
N PHE A 156 -9.51 0.99 -4.63
CA PHE A 156 -8.29 1.13 -3.83
C PHE A 156 -8.51 1.87 -2.50
N LEU A 157 -9.46 2.81 -2.43
CA LEU A 157 -9.86 3.41 -1.16
C LEU A 157 -10.42 2.37 -0.19
N PHE A 158 -11.29 1.48 -0.68
CA PHE A 158 -11.87 0.40 0.13
C PHE A 158 -10.83 -0.67 0.49
N LEU A 159 -9.89 -0.95 -0.41
CA LEU A 159 -8.76 -1.83 -0.12
C LEU A 159 -7.85 -1.24 0.98
N GLY A 160 -7.62 0.08 0.95
CA GLY A 160 -6.90 0.80 2.01
C GLY A 160 -7.64 0.74 3.36
N LEU A 161 -8.96 0.95 3.35
CA LEU A 161 -9.80 0.77 4.54
C LEU A 161 -9.74 -0.68 5.04
N PHE A 162 -9.82 -1.67 4.14
CA PHE A 162 -9.66 -3.08 4.50
C PHE A 162 -8.32 -3.38 5.16
N ALA A 163 -7.22 -2.83 4.64
CA ALA A 163 -5.89 -2.98 5.24
C ALA A 163 -5.84 -2.41 6.67
N LEU A 164 -6.41 -1.21 6.92
CA LEU A 164 -6.52 -0.62 8.25
C LEU A 164 -7.41 -1.47 9.18
N CYS A 165 -8.55 -1.98 8.69
CA CYS A 165 -9.42 -2.85 9.46
C CYS A 165 -8.74 -4.17 9.81
N SER A 166 -7.90 -4.71 8.95
CA SER A 166 -7.19 -5.97 9.16
C SER A 166 -6.32 -5.96 10.42
N VAL A 167 -5.76 -4.81 10.82
CA VAL A 167 -4.95 -4.68 12.04
C VAL A 167 -5.79 -4.59 13.32
N THR A 168 -7.12 -4.38 13.20
CA THR A 168 -8.06 -4.30 14.33
C THR A 168 -8.97 -5.53 14.46
N LEU A 169 -8.87 -6.49 13.54
CA LEU A 169 -9.81 -7.61 13.39
C LEU A 169 -10.09 -8.39 14.70
N TRP A 170 -9.06 -8.60 15.53
CA TRP A 170 -9.17 -9.34 16.78
C TRP A 170 -9.82 -8.54 17.94
N ARG A 171 -10.04 -7.23 17.78
CA ARG A 171 -10.56 -6.32 18.81
C ARG A 171 -11.93 -5.73 18.47
N GLY A 172 -12.79 -6.49 17.80
CA GLY A 172 -14.15 -6.03 17.48
C GLY A 172 -14.32 -5.45 16.07
N GLY A 173 -13.25 -5.32 15.27
CA GLY A 173 -13.31 -4.79 13.91
C GLY A 173 -13.86 -5.74 12.82
N LYS A 174 -14.46 -6.89 13.21
CA LYS A 174 -14.91 -7.91 12.24
C LYS A 174 -15.98 -7.39 11.28
N VAL A 175 -16.98 -6.69 11.80
CA VAL A 175 -18.07 -6.15 10.96
C VAL A 175 -17.54 -5.16 9.95
N LEU A 176 -16.75 -4.18 10.40
CA LEU A 176 -16.20 -3.17 9.51
C LEU A 176 -15.23 -3.76 8.48
N THR A 177 -14.44 -4.77 8.88
CA THR A 177 -13.59 -5.52 7.94
C THR A 177 -14.43 -6.24 6.89
N GLY A 178 -15.55 -6.86 7.30
CA GLY A 178 -16.51 -7.50 6.38
C GLY A 178 -17.13 -6.50 5.41
N VAL A 179 -17.54 -5.33 5.90
CA VAL A 179 -18.09 -4.25 5.05
C VAL A 179 -17.05 -3.73 4.04
N ALA A 180 -15.81 -3.51 4.49
CA ALA A 180 -14.74 -3.09 3.59
C ALA A 180 -14.40 -4.17 2.55
N ALA A 181 -14.39 -5.45 2.95
CA ALA A 181 -14.21 -6.56 2.02
C ALA A 181 -15.33 -6.64 0.99
N LEU A 182 -16.59 -6.49 1.42
CA LEU A 182 -17.75 -6.47 0.52
C LEU A 182 -17.63 -5.31 -0.49
N ALA A 183 -17.23 -4.13 -0.06
CA ALA A 183 -17.02 -2.99 -0.95
C ALA A 183 -15.94 -3.27 -2.00
N VAL A 184 -14.83 -3.93 -1.62
CA VAL A 184 -13.79 -4.38 -2.57
C VAL A 184 -14.37 -5.39 -3.57
N LEU A 185 -15.17 -6.35 -3.12
CA LEU A 185 -15.81 -7.35 -4.00
C LEU A 185 -16.80 -6.69 -4.96
N LEU A 186 -17.63 -5.77 -4.48
CA LEU A 186 -18.60 -5.02 -5.31
C LEU A 186 -17.92 -4.11 -6.34
N SER A 187 -16.67 -3.74 -6.13
CA SER A 187 -15.90 -3.01 -7.13
C SER A 187 -15.54 -3.86 -8.34
N GLN A 188 -15.64 -5.19 -8.24
CA GLN A 188 -15.29 -6.17 -9.29
C GLN A 188 -13.89 -5.94 -9.90
N THR A 189 -13.03 -5.26 -9.18
CA THR A 189 -11.65 -4.99 -9.60
C THR A 189 -10.77 -6.17 -9.22
N ARG A 190 -10.47 -7.04 -10.18
CA ARG A 190 -9.79 -8.33 -9.97
C ARG A 190 -8.51 -8.20 -9.16
N ILE A 191 -7.69 -7.19 -9.45
CA ILE A 191 -6.43 -6.96 -8.74
C ILE A 191 -6.66 -6.50 -7.29
N ALA A 192 -7.70 -5.72 -7.02
CA ALA A 192 -8.04 -5.31 -5.65
C ALA A 192 -8.51 -6.51 -4.82
N VAL A 193 -9.28 -7.44 -5.43
CA VAL A 193 -9.69 -8.68 -4.78
C VAL A 193 -8.47 -9.56 -4.48
N LEU A 194 -7.55 -9.73 -5.44
CA LEU A 194 -6.30 -10.48 -5.22
C LEU A 194 -5.47 -9.87 -4.09
N ALA A 195 -5.31 -8.56 -4.08
CA ALA A 195 -4.59 -7.85 -3.02
C ALA A 195 -5.26 -8.02 -1.65
N MET A 196 -6.60 -7.98 -1.59
CA MET A 196 -7.36 -8.28 -0.39
C MET A 196 -7.10 -9.72 0.11
N MET A 197 -7.07 -10.70 -0.78
CA MET A 197 -6.76 -12.10 -0.44
C MET A 197 -5.34 -12.26 0.09
N ILE A 198 -4.35 -11.56 -0.47
CA ILE A 198 -2.98 -11.53 0.05
C ILE A 198 -2.96 -10.94 1.47
N ASN A 199 -3.69 -9.85 1.73
CA ASN A 199 -3.81 -9.28 3.08
C ASN A 199 -4.42 -10.28 4.08
N LEU A 200 -5.47 -10.99 3.68
CA LEU A 200 -6.07 -12.04 4.50
C LEU A 200 -5.09 -13.18 4.79
N ALA A 201 -4.30 -13.60 3.80
CA ALA A 201 -3.29 -14.64 3.98
C ALA A 201 -2.28 -14.28 5.08
N GLY A 202 -2.02 -12.99 5.33
CA GLY A 202 -1.21 -12.52 6.44
C GLY A 202 -1.78 -12.86 7.83
N ARG A 203 -3.08 -13.15 7.94
CA ARG A 203 -3.79 -13.51 9.16
C ARG A 203 -3.94 -15.01 9.38
N ILE A 204 -3.83 -15.81 8.33
CA ILE A 204 -4.03 -17.26 8.42
C ILE A 204 -2.82 -17.92 9.08
N ARG A 205 -3.04 -18.77 10.07
CA ARG A 205 -1.97 -19.57 10.67
C ARG A 205 -1.59 -20.70 9.72
N LEU A 206 -0.38 -20.66 9.16
CA LEU A 206 0.13 -21.71 8.25
C LEU A 206 0.57 -23.00 8.96
N SER A 207 0.38 -23.09 10.27
CA SER A 207 0.72 -24.31 11.04
C SER A 207 -0.25 -25.47 10.83
N SER A 208 -1.41 -25.22 10.21
CA SER A 208 -2.40 -26.25 9.94
C SER A 208 -2.14 -26.92 8.58
N ILE A 209 -2.10 -28.25 8.56
CA ILE A 209 -2.02 -29.05 7.33
C ILE A 209 -3.18 -28.71 6.36
N TRP A 210 -4.35 -28.40 6.92
CA TRP A 210 -5.51 -27.98 6.15
C TRP A 210 -5.28 -26.67 5.39
N THR A 211 -4.55 -25.72 5.98
CA THR A 211 -4.20 -24.46 5.31
C THR A 211 -3.31 -24.70 4.10
N TRP A 212 -2.35 -25.63 4.23
CA TRP A 212 -1.49 -26.02 3.12
C TRP A 212 -2.25 -26.78 2.03
N MET A 213 -3.12 -27.72 2.42
CA MET A 213 -3.94 -28.47 1.47
C MET A 213 -4.87 -27.54 0.68
N VAL A 214 -5.65 -26.70 1.38
CA VAL A 214 -6.55 -25.75 0.73
C VAL A 214 -5.77 -24.74 -0.12
N GLY A 215 -4.67 -24.20 0.40
CA GLY A 215 -3.78 -23.30 -0.33
C GLY A 215 -3.23 -23.93 -1.61
N SER A 216 -2.75 -25.15 -1.54
CA SER A 216 -2.25 -25.90 -2.70
C SER A 216 -3.35 -26.18 -3.72
N CYS A 217 -4.54 -26.56 -3.28
CA CYS A 217 -5.70 -26.78 -4.16
C CYS A 217 -6.11 -25.48 -4.87
N VAL A 218 -6.15 -24.35 -4.14
CA VAL A 218 -6.47 -23.05 -4.73
C VAL A 218 -5.40 -22.63 -5.75
N ILE A 219 -4.12 -22.80 -5.42
CA ILE A 219 -3.00 -22.48 -6.34
C ILE A 219 -3.08 -23.36 -7.57
N ALA A 220 -3.29 -24.69 -7.41
CA ALA A 220 -3.39 -25.63 -8.53
C ALA A 220 -4.61 -25.33 -9.43
N ALA A 221 -5.78 -25.07 -8.83
CA ALA A 221 -6.98 -24.69 -9.58
C ALA A 221 -6.79 -23.35 -10.33
N THR A 222 -6.18 -22.37 -9.69
CA THR A 222 -5.87 -21.08 -10.33
C THR A 222 -4.86 -21.26 -11.46
N ALA A 223 -3.80 -22.03 -11.23
CA ALA A 223 -2.79 -22.31 -12.25
C ALA A 223 -3.39 -23.06 -13.46
N TRP A 224 -4.28 -24.02 -13.21
CA TRP A 224 -4.97 -24.74 -14.28
C TRP A 224 -5.90 -23.82 -15.09
N VAL A 225 -6.74 -23.02 -14.43
CA VAL A 225 -7.63 -22.04 -15.08
C VAL A 225 -6.81 -21.01 -15.87
N VAL A 226 -5.71 -20.53 -15.29
CA VAL A 226 -4.82 -19.57 -15.97
C VAL A 226 -4.15 -20.21 -17.18
N ALA A 227 -3.64 -21.43 -17.08
CA ALA A 227 -2.95 -22.11 -18.19
C ALA A 227 -3.89 -22.39 -19.36
N ASP A 228 -5.13 -22.81 -19.08
CA ASP A 228 -6.12 -23.11 -20.11
C ASP A 228 -6.72 -21.85 -20.76
N HIS A 229 -6.95 -20.82 -19.96
CA HIS A 229 -7.61 -19.60 -20.44
C HIS A 229 -6.68 -18.43 -20.72
N LEU A 230 -5.40 -18.47 -20.28
CA LEU A 230 -4.46 -17.36 -20.41
C LEU A 230 -4.31 -16.85 -21.85
N PRO A 231 -4.16 -17.70 -22.89
CA PRO A 231 -4.05 -17.23 -24.25
C PRO A 231 -5.31 -16.50 -24.73
N ARG A 232 -6.49 -17.03 -24.38
CA ARG A 232 -7.78 -16.39 -24.71
C ARG A 232 -8.03 -15.12 -23.87
N LEU A 233 -7.70 -15.15 -22.57
CA LEU A 233 -7.81 -13.99 -21.69
C LEU A 233 -6.90 -12.85 -22.12
N LEU A 234 -5.69 -13.15 -22.59
CA LEU A 234 -4.77 -12.14 -23.10
C LEU A 234 -5.29 -11.50 -24.40
N MET A 235 -5.91 -12.29 -25.28
CA MET A 235 -6.43 -11.79 -26.55
C MET A 235 -7.75 -11.02 -26.38
N THR A 236 -8.66 -11.49 -25.51
CA THR A 236 -10.03 -10.93 -25.40
C THR A 236 -10.20 -9.95 -24.25
N HIS A 237 -9.43 -10.09 -23.17
CA HIS A 237 -9.58 -9.29 -21.94
C HIS A 237 -8.35 -8.45 -21.62
N GLY A 238 -7.33 -8.45 -22.48
CA GLY A 238 -6.13 -7.61 -22.33
C GLY A 238 -6.41 -6.11 -22.42
N SER A 239 -7.68 -5.72 -22.60
CA SER A 239 -8.19 -4.33 -22.62
C SER A 239 -7.28 -3.35 -23.38
N GLY A 240 -6.53 -3.81 -24.41
CA GLY A 240 -5.56 -2.98 -25.14
C GLY A 240 -4.27 -2.63 -24.36
N ARG A 241 -4.17 -2.97 -23.06
CA ARG A 241 -3.00 -2.61 -22.23
C ARG A 241 -1.71 -3.27 -22.72
N LEU A 242 -1.79 -4.49 -23.24
CA LEU A 242 -0.62 -5.21 -23.74
C LEU A 242 -0.01 -4.56 -24.98
N SER A 243 -0.83 -3.96 -25.86
CA SER A 243 -0.30 -3.20 -27.01
C SER A 243 0.49 -1.99 -26.54
N PHE A 244 -0.05 -1.21 -25.59
CA PHE A 244 0.68 -0.07 -25.02
C PHE A 244 1.97 -0.50 -24.33
N TRP A 245 1.94 -1.57 -23.53
CA TRP A 245 3.16 -2.06 -22.88
C TRP A 245 4.22 -2.49 -23.89
N ARG A 246 3.81 -3.07 -25.00
CA ARG A 246 4.71 -3.43 -26.09
C ARG A 246 5.30 -2.18 -26.76
N ASP A 247 4.46 -1.20 -27.11
CA ASP A 247 4.91 0.05 -27.74
C ASP A 247 5.93 0.78 -26.84
N PHE A 248 5.65 0.88 -25.53
CA PHE A 248 6.59 1.46 -24.58
C PHE A 248 7.87 0.65 -24.40
N ALA A 249 7.78 -0.69 -24.45
CA ALA A 249 8.95 -1.56 -24.41
C ALA A 249 9.80 -1.39 -25.66
N ASP A 250 9.19 -1.32 -26.85
CA ASP A 250 9.88 -1.09 -28.11
C ASP A 250 10.56 0.27 -28.13
N MET A 251 9.89 1.33 -27.66
CA MET A 251 10.50 2.67 -27.46
C MET A 251 11.71 2.60 -26.52
N TRP A 252 11.58 1.90 -25.38
CA TRP A 252 12.66 1.76 -24.42
C TRP A 252 13.84 0.98 -24.98
N VAL A 253 13.60 -0.10 -25.74
CA VAL A 253 14.65 -0.88 -26.39
C VAL A 253 15.37 -0.06 -27.46
N ALA A 254 14.65 0.76 -28.22
CA ALA A 254 15.23 1.64 -29.25
C ALA A 254 15.94 2.89 -28.69
N ALA A 255 15.71 3.20 -27.42
CA ALA A 255 16.25 4.43 -26.79
C ALA A 255 17.78 4.41 -26.68
N PRO A 256 18.45 5.60 -26.72
CA PRO A 256 19.87 5.70 -26.45
C PRO A 256 20.21 5.28 -25.02
N MET A 257 21.47 4.85 -24.81
CA MET A 257 21.93 4.28 -23.53
C MET A 257 21.70 5.23 -22.34
N THR A 258 21.83 6.55 -22.53
CA THR A 258 21.55 7.54 -21.50
C THR A 258 20.11 7.46 -20.97
N GLN A 259 19.13 7.33 -21.87
CA GLN A 259 17.72 7.17 -21.48
C GLN A 259 17.44 5.80 -20.87
N LYS A 260 18.12 4.74 -21.31
CA LYS A 260 18.01 3.42 -20.65
C LYS A 260 18.49 3.45 -19.21
N TRP A 261 19.57 4.18 -18.93
CA TRP A 261 20.11 4.30 -17.58
C TRP A 261 19.35 5.29 -16.69
N LEU A 262 19.00 6.48 -17.23
CA LEU A 262 18.43 7.59 -16.44
C LEU A 262 16.91 7.77 -16.65
N GLY A 263 16.30 7.09 -17.62
CA GLY A 263 14.89 7.21 -17.96
C GLY A 263 14.57 8.35 -18.90
N PHE A 264 13.31 8.43 -19.29
CA PHE A 264 12.76 9.48 -20.15
C PHE A 264 12.34 10.74 -19.37
N GLY A 265 12.35 10.67 -18.04
CA GLY A 265 11.94 11.74 -17.14
C GLY A 265 10.56 11.55 -16.53
N ALA A 266 10.30 12.23 -15.43
CA ALA A 266 9.01 12.17 -14.74
C ALA A 266 7.90 12.77 -15.62
N GLY A 267 6.78 12.04 -15.74
CA GLY A 267 5.64 12.44 -16.58
C GLY A 267 5.74 12.02 -18.04
N ALA A 268 6.87 11.47 -18.49
CA ALA A 268 7.06 11.06 -19.88
C ALA A 268 6.01 10.05 -20.36
N VAL A 269 5.54 9.18 -19.48
CA VAL A 269 4.48 8.22 -19.81
C VAL A 269 3.18 8.94 -20.12
N GLU A 270 2.76 9.90 -19.30
CA GLU A 270 1.55 10.69 -19.52
C GLU A 270 1.66 11.54 -20.78
N ASP A 271 2.82 12.17 -21.01
CA ASP A 271 3.06 13.01 -22.18
C ASP A 271 2.95 12.18 -23.48
N ILE A 272 3.58 11.02 -23.52
CA ILE A 272 3.49 10.12 -24.68
C ILE A 272 2.06 9.64 -24.89
N LEU A 273 1.39 9.17 -23.83
CA LEU A 273 0.02 8.68 -23.91
C LEU A 273 -0.95 9.76 -24.39
N SER A 274 -0.74 11.02 -24.01
CA SER A 274 -1.59 12.14 -24.46
C SER A 274 -1.58 12.36 -25.96
N GLY A 275 -0.52 11.93 -26.65
CA GLY A 275 -0.38 11.95 -28.09
C GLY A 275 -1.13 10.84 -28.84
N TYR A 276 -1.60 9.80 -28.15
CA TYR A 276 -2.35 8.71 -28.79
C TYR A 276 -3.85 9.05 -28.88
N ALA A 277 -4.44 8.92 -30.08
CA ALA A 277 -5.87 9.18 -30.30
C ALA A 277 -6.78 8.27 -29.47
N SER A 278 -6.31 7.08 -29.09
CA SER A 278 -7.01 6.11 -28.24
C SER A 278 -6.85 6.37 -26.74
N PHE A 279 -6.11 7.40 -26.35
CA PHE A 279 -5.80 7.71 -24.95
C PHE A 279 -7.04 7.98 -24.08
N THR A 280 -8.10 8.55 -24.67
CA THR A 280 -9.35 8.84 -23.95
C THR A 280 -10.00 7.62 -23.31
N SER A 281 -9.67 6.40 -23.77
CA SER A 281 -10.21 5.16 -23.21
C SER A 281 -9.34 4.53 -22.12
N PHE A 282 -8.04 4.82 -22.06
CA PHE A 282 -7.11 4.14 -21.15
C PHE A 282 -6.44 5.01 -20.09
N GLY A 283 -6.26 6.29 -20.34
CA GLY A 283 -5.79 7.32 -19.38
C GLY A 283 -4.45 7.08 -18.68
N ALA A 284 -3.85 5.89 -18.77
CA ALA A 284 -2.63 5.54 -18.04
C ALA A 284 -2.03 4.19 -18.46
N LEU A 285 -0.73 3.98 -18.19
CA LEU A 285 0.00 2.74 -18.52
C LEU A 285 -0.50 1.50 -17.73
N HIS A 286 -1.11 1.71 -16.57
CA HIS A 286 -1.58 0.65 -15.67
C HIS A 286 -0.52 -0.38 -15.26
N ASN A 287 0.72 0.06 -15.11
CA ASN A 287 1.82 -0.72 -14.56
C ASN A 287 2.86 0.24 -13.97
N ASP A 288 2.81 0.41 -12.65
CA ASP A 288 3.69 1.36 -11.95
C ASP A 288 5.17 0.91 -11.97
N HIS A 289 5.44 -0.41 -11.97
CA HIS A 289 6.82 -0.90 -12.04
C HIS A 289 7.44 -0.61 -13.40
N PHE A 290 6.69 -0.80 -14.47
CA PHE A 290 7.16 -0.49 -15.81
C PHE A 290 7.25 1.03 -16.01
N ARG A 291 6.31 1.79 -15.48
CA ARG A 291 6.40 3.26 -15.44
C ARG A 291 7.69 3.73 -14.78
N MET A 292 8.03 3.17 -13.60
CA MET A 292 9.28 3.51 -12.90
C MET A 292 10.51 3.19 -13.76
N LEU A 293 10.54 2.04 -14.44
CA LEU A 293 11.63 1.71 -15.36
C LEU A 293 11.71 2.72 -16.51
N PHE A 294 10.59 3.07 -17.10
CA PHE A 294 10.53 3.99 -18.25
C PHE A 294 10.91 5.43 -17.85
N GLU A 295 10.32 5.95 -16.78
CA GLU A 295 10.53 7.35 -16.36
C GLU A 295 11.88 7.56 -15.66
N THR A 296 12.41 6.59 -14.92
CA THR A 296 13.63 6.76 -14.12
C THR A 296 14.81 5.88 -14.55
N GLY A 297 14.64 5.07 -15.58
CA GLY A 297 15.64 4.17 -16.14
C GLY A 297 16.03 3.00 -15.22
N ILE A 298 17.05 2.26 -15.62
CA ILE A 298 17.57 1.11 -14.88
C ILE A 298 18.04 1.52 -13.47
N ILE A 299 18.69 2.68 -13.33
CA ILE A 299 19.17 3.14 -12.03
C ILE A 299 18.00 3.43 -11.10
N GLY A 300 16.99 4.19 -11.54
CA GLY A 300 15.82 4.49 -10.73
C GLY A 300 14.98 3.25 -10.40
N ALA A 301 14.79 2.35 -11.38
CA ALA A 301 14.11 1.07 -11.14
C ALA A 301 14.88 0.17 -10.16
N GLY A 302 16.22 0.17 -10.22
CA GLY A 302 17.06 -0.53 -9.26
C GLY A 302 16.93 0.02 -7.84
N ILE A 303 16.99 1.36 -7.68
CA ILE A 303 16.77 2.04 -6.39
C ILE A 303 15.35 1.72 -5.86
N TRP A 304 14.33 1.75 -6.74
CA TRP A 304 12.96 1.38 -6.44
C TRP A 304 12.84 -0.06 -5.91
N ALA A 305 13.45 -1.02 -6.60
CA ALA A 305 13.45 -2.42 -6.19
C ALA A 305 14.15 -2.62 -4.83
N VAL A 306 15.31 -1.97 -4.62
CA VAL A 306 16.03 -1.99 -3.33
C VAL A 306 15.19 -1.31 -2.24
N GLY A 307 14.50 -0.21 -2.52
CA GLY A 307 13.59 0.45 -1.59
C GLY A 307 12.47 -0.50 -1.11
N TRP A 308 11.84 -1.24 -2.03
CA TRP A 308 10.85 -2.26 -1.72
C TRP A 308 11.42 -3.39 -0.88
N PHE A 309 12.57 -3.93 -1.27
CA PHE A 309 13.25 -4.96 -0.51
C PHE A 309 13.52 -4.51 0.93
N LEU A 310 14.04 -3.31 1.12
CA LEU A 310 14.34 -2.78 2.44
C LEU A 310 13.07 -2.51 3.28
N MET A 311 11.98 -2.05 2.69
CA MET A 311 10.69 -1.92 3.39
C MET A 311 10.20 -3.29 3.89
N ILE A 312 10.18 -4.29 3.02
CA ILE A 312 9.75 -5.65 3.37
C ILE A 312 10.69 -6.25 4.42
N TRP A 313 12.00 -6.09 4.24
CA TRP A 313 13.01 -6.58 5.20
C TRP A 313 12.82 -6.00 6.59
N THR A 314 12.40 -4.73 6.69
CA THR A 314 12.14 -4.08 7.99
C THR A 314 11.01 -4.73 8.75
N VAL A 315 9.97 -5.07 8.05
CA VAL A 315 8.75 -5.61 8.65
C VAL A 315 8.67 -7.12 8.56
N ARG A 316 9.76 -7.80 8.16
CA ARG A 316 9.78 -9.26 7.91
C ARG A 316 9.33 -10.10 9.10
N HIS A 317 9.45 -9.58 10.32
CA HIS A 317 9.00 -10.25 11.54
C HIS A 317 7.47 -10.24 11.70
N SER A 318 6.76 -9.41 10.93
CA SER A 318 5.31 -9.33 10.92
C SER A 318 4.76 -9.85 9.59
N ARG A 319 4.26 -11.07 9.60
CA ARG A 319 3.67 -11.68 8.41
C ARG A 319 2.56 -10.83 7.79
N LEU A 320 1.69 -10.24 8.63
CA LEU A 320 0.63 -9.36 8.13
C LEU A 320 1.23 -8.13 7.43
N SER A 321 2.27 -7.50 8.00
CA SER A 321 2.93 -6.35 7.38
C SER A 321 3.53 -6.71 6.03
N VAL A 322 4.21 -7.86 5.94
CA VAL A 322 4.77 -8.35 4.66
C VAL A 322 3.66 -8.57 3.63
N CYS A 323 2.56 -9.23 4.02
CA CYS A 323 1.44 -9.47 3.11
C CYS A 323 0.78 -8.15 2.65
N ILE A 324 0.63 -7.16 3.52
CA ILE A 324 0.12 -5.84 3.13
C ILE A 324 1.04 -5.18 2.10
N LEU A 325 2.37 -5.18 2.31
CA LEU A 325 3.31 -4.60 1.36
C LEU A 325 3.32 -5.37 0.02
N LEU A 326 3.30 -6.70 0.07
CA LEU A 326 3.20 -7.52 -1.15
C LEU A 326 1.89 -7.27 -1.90
N SER A 327 0.78 -7.06 -1.20
CA SER A 327 -0.49 -6.73 -1.85
C SER A 327 -0.42 -5.41 -2.62
N VAL A 328 0.27 -4.40 -2.08
CA VAL A 328 0.51 -3.14 -2.79
C VAL A 328 1.39 -3.36 -4.02
N MET A 329 2.49 -4.12 -3.90
CA MET A 329 3.33 -4.46 -5.06
C MET A 329 2.53 -5.12 -6.18
N VAL A 330 1.65 -6.06 -5.83
CA VAL A 330 0.81 -6.77 -6.80
C VAL A 330 -0.18 -5.82 -7.47
N THR A 331 -0.77 -4.86 -6.75
CA THR A 331 -1.66 -3.86 -7.38
C THR A 331 -0.92 -2.98 -8.39
N MET A 332 0.36 -2.71 -8.17
CA MET A 332 1.21 -1.90 -9.07
C MET A 332 1.55 -2.59 -10.40
N VAL A 333 1.35 -3.93 -10.50
CA VAL A 333 1.63 -4.67 -11.75
C VAL A 333 0.58 -4.40 -12.83
N THR A 334 -0.68 -4.19 -12.43
CA THR A 334 -1.81 -4.07 -13.38
C THR A 334 -2.62 -2.80 -13.19
N ASP A 335 -2.21 -1.91 -12.31
CA ASP A 335 -2.89 -0.63 -12.08
C ASP A 335 -1.89 0.47 -11.74
N ASN A 336 -2.37 1.73 -11.75
CA ASN A 336 -1.59 2.90 -11.35
C ASN A 336 -1.75 3.18 -9.85
N SER A 337 -1.37 2.21 -9.02
CA SER A 337 -1.56 2.29 -7.57
C SER A 337 -0.78 3.44 -6.94
N LEU A 338 0.32 3.89 -7.55
CA LEU A 338 1.06 5.09 -7.14
C LEU A 338 0.20 6.36 -7.17
N ASN A 339 -0.81 6.42 -8.02
CA ASN A 339 -1.69 7.59 -8.09
C ASN A 339 -2.69 7.66 -6.93
N TYR A 340 -2.89 6.57 -6.19
CA TYR A 340 -3.85 6.51 -5.08
C TYR A 340 -3.17 6.75 -3.72
N GLY A 341 -2.76 8.00 -3.44
CA GLY A 341 -2.00 8.36 -2.24
C GLY A 341 -2.65 7.93 -0.93
N HIS A 342 -3.98 8.07 -0.79
CA HIS A 342 -4.71 7.63 0.39
C HIS A 342 -4.63 6.11 0.60
N TYR A 343 -4.72 5.33 -0.48
CA TYR A 343 -4.54 3.88 -0.44
C TYR A 343 -3.15 3.51 0.06
N LEU A 344 -2.11 4.09 -0.53
CA LEU A 344 -0.72 3.84 -0.15
C LEU A 344 -0.46 4.22 1.30
N MET A 345 -0.97 5.38 1.73
CA MET A 345 -0.85 5.83 3.11
C MET A 345 -1.54 4.86 4.08
N CYS A 346 -2.77 4.41 3.78
CA CYS A 346 -3.49 3.43 4.58
C CYS A 346 -2.72 2.10 4.70
N CYS A 347 -2.22 1.57 3.58
CA CYS A 347 -1.44 0.34 3.58
C CYS A 347 -0.13 0.48 4.36
N GLY A 348 0.57 1.61 4.20
CA GLY A 348 1.75 1.93 4.98
C GLY A 348 1.47 1.95 6.49
N ILE A 349 0.47 2.71 6.92
CA ILE A 349 0.05 2.78 8.33
C ILE A 349 -0.32 1.40 8.86
N ALA A 350 -1.13 0.63 8.13
CA ALA A 350 -1.53 -0.71 8.53
C ALA A 350 -0.33 -1.64 8.70
N ALA A 351 0.60 -1.66 7.73
CA ALA A 351 1.83 -2.44 7.81
C ALA A 351 2.70 -2.01 9.00
N GLY A 352 2.83 -0.71 9.25
CA GLY A 352 3.57 -0.17 10.38
C GLY A 352 3.00 -0.58 11.74
N ILE A 353 1.67 -0.48 11.91
CA ILE A 353 0.97 -0.91 13.13
C ILE A 353 1.17 -2.42 13.37
N ALA A 354 1.04 -3.24 12.31
CA ALA A 354 1.19 -4.68 12.41
C ALA A 354 2.64 -5.08 12.76
N ALA A 355 3.64 -4.38 12.22
CA ALA A 355 5.05 -4.60 12.54
C ALA A 355 5.36 -4.29 14.01
N ARG A 356 4.82 -3.17 14.53
CA ARG A 356 4.99 -2.78 15.94
C ARG A 356 4.38 -3.79 16.90
N GLY A 357 3.19 -4.32 16.58
CA GLY A 357 2.51 -5.29 17.43
C GLY A 357 3.30 -6.58 17.66
N ASN A 358 4.04 -7.05 16.66
CA ASN A 358 4.85 -8.26 16.77
C ASN A 358 6.19 -8.03 17.47
N ALA A 359 6.76 -6.82 17.38
CA ALA A 359 8.01 -6.49 18.08
C ALA A 359 7.87 -6.44 19.62
N GLN A 360 6.64 -6.39 20.14
CA GLN A 360 6.37 -6.40 21.58
C GLN A 360 6.16 -7.82 22.16
N HIS A 361 6.08 -8.83 21.29
CA HIS A 361 5.84 -10.22 21.66
C HIS A 361 7.01 -11.17 21.36
N GLY A 362 8.11 -10.69 20.81
CA GLY A 362 9.37 -11.39 20.58
C GLY A 362 10.48 -10.81 21.42
#